data_50efa86ba95796e0025d593bb5e4b6d5
#
_entry.id   50efa86ba95796e0025d593bb5e4b6d5
#
_cell.length_a   1.000
_cell.length_b   1.000
_cell.length_c   1.000
_cell.angle_alpha   90.00
_cell.angle_beta   90.00
_cell.angle_gamma   90.00
#
_symmetry.space_group_name_H-M   'P 1'
#
loop_
_entity.id
_entity.type
_entity.pdbx_description
1 polymer ?
#
loop_
_entity_poly.entity_id
_entity_poly.type
_entity_poly.pdbx_seq_one_letter_code
_entity_poly.pdbx_strand_id
1 'polypeptide(L)'
;MQLATELSDWGQRVVQPDIFELIDEAEKHPPTVSTHTTFGRPRTSLHTSHGWQELQRLGIAAGVVAIPYEEANRSARLRQFMKIHLWTGSAAMVMCPSSMTDGAATLLRRHLSGTKLTEQQRSVFTEAYRRLTSRDPSEAWTSGQWMTERSGGSDVRNTETVATFVGHDAGGKDAHGMPLGPWNISGFKWFSSATDSQMAVLLAQTGKGLSAFYAPMRRTSTDGKTVEMNGVSIQRLKPKLGTRALPTAELVLDGMRAYLIGQEGEGVKEISAILNITRVHTAIGALGYWGRGLAISRAYARVRKVQGSLLEHNPAYVRALADNSLQYAAHMHFGFFTVLLLGIVEEPTSFQDSTKGVSASPRLVSSVNQAQALLRLLTPIAKCKCSRAAASGLQECMESLGGVGFLEDEQEFNVARLWRDNFANVIWEGTTEVMAADIVRVLRGRDGEKIQSAFFVWVSERLDACRNASNNLKGLDGIVQAIDAQSTELKEKWLCLSAEELRYHGRQLMEALFRVVAGVLLLDNASMGGQDKSGQTKEVKIELANRWLNPRNASGPLDCKLHAEPAALDREIALGSVHSSSGLPKHKSML
;
A
#
# COMPACT_ATOMS: atom_id res chain seq x y z
N MET A 1 -20.68 -14.21 -5.31
CA MET A 1 -21.70 -13.20 -5.67
C MET A 1 -21.69 -12.02 -4.70
N GLN A 2 -21.74 -12.24 -3.39
CA GLN A 2 -21.78 -11.19 -2.35
C GLN A 2 -20.57 -10.22 -2.38
N LEU A 3 -19.33 -10.71 -2.49
CA LEU A 3 -18.13 -9.86 -2.55
C LEU A 3 -18.10 -8.96 -3.79
N ALA A 4 -18.51 -9.49 -4.96
CA ALA A 4 -18.53 -8.70 -6.19
C ALA A 4 -19.54 -7.55 -6.10
N THR A 5 -20.71 -7.79 -5.50
CA THR A 5 -21.71 -6.76 -5.24
C THR A 5 -21.18 -5.70 -4.28
N GLU A 6 -20.61 -6.11 -3.14
CA GLU A 6 -20.02 -5.19 -2.17
C GLU A 6 -18.94 -4.28 -2.80
N LEU A 7 -18.04 -4.86 -3.61
CA LEU A 7 -16.99 -4.08 -4.28
C LEU A 7 -17.54 -3.16 -5.36
N SER A 8 -18.61 -3.59 -6.08
CA SER A 8 -19.30 -2.74 -7.05
C SER A 8 -19.95 -1.53 -6.36
N ASP A 9 -20.69 -1.77 -5.27
CA ASP A 9 -21.37 -0.73 -4.51
C ASP A 9 -20.35 0.25 -3.91
N TRP A 10 -19.24 -0.28 -3.36
CA TRP A 10 -18.15 0.55 -2.87
C TRP A 10 -17.49 1.37 -3.98
N GLY A 11 -17.24 0.76 -5.14
CA GLY A 11 -16.70 1.43 -6.31
C GLY A 11 -17.58 2.58 -6.79
N GLN A 12 -18.92 2.39 -6.77
CA GLN A 12 -19.87 3.45 -7.08
C GLN A 12 -19.90 4.54 -6.00
N ARG A 13 -19.82 4.18 -4.71
CA ARG A 13 -19.85 5.13 -3.59
C ARG A 13 -18.68 6.09 -3.61
N VAL A 14 -17.46 5.60 -3.88
CA VAL A 14 -16.23 6.38 -3.81
C VAL A 14 -16.06 7.38 -4.97
N VAL A 15 -16.98 7.39 -5.93
CA VAL A 15 -16.99 8.34 -7.05
C VAL A 15 -18.25 9.22 -7.07
N GLN A 16 -18.96 9.31 -5.96
CA GLN A 16 -20.12 10.20 -5.84
C GLN A 16 -19.67 11.65 -5.66
N PRO A 17 -20.46 12.63 -6.13
CA PRO A 17 -20.13 14.07 -6.05
C PRO A 17 -19.81 14.53 -4.62
N ASP A 18 -20.57 14.10 -3.61
CA ASP A 18 -20.32 14.46 -2.22
C ASP A 18 -18.94 14.02 -1.72
N ILE A 19 -18.39 12.93 -2.24
CA ILE A 19 -17.02 12.50 -1.93
C ILE A 19 -16.00 13.46 -2.55
N PHE A 20 -16.22 13.89 -3.78
CA PHE A 20 -15.33 14.85 -4.44
C PHE A 20 -15.37 16.23 -3.76
N GLU A 21 -16.53 16.67 -3.27
CA GLU A 21 -16.67 17.87 -2.45
C GLU A 21 -15.84 17.80 -1.17
N LEU A 22 -15.87 16.65 -0.46
CA LEU A 22 -15.05 16.43 0.74
C LEU A 22 -13.54 16.42 0.43
N ILE A 23 -13.14 15.83 -0.71
CA ILE A 23 -11.74 15.84 -1.15
C ILE A 23 -11.27 17.26 -1.45
N ASP A 24 -12.07 18.02 -2.20
CA ASP A 24 -11.76 19.39 -2.58
C ASP A 24 -11.62 20.30 -1.34
N GLU A 25 -12.55 20.16 -0.40
CA GLU A 25 -12.51 20.85 0.89
C GLU A 25 -11.26 20.51 1.70
N ALA A 26 -10.90 19.20 1.77
CA ALA A 26 -9.72 18.76 2.48
C ALA A 26 -8.41 19.28 1.85
N GLU A 27 -8.33 19.37 0.52
CA GLU A 27 -7.16 19.86 -0.20
C GLU A 27 -7.02 21.39 -0.12
N LYS A 28 -8.13 22.13 -0.14
CA LYS A 28 -8.15 23.59 -0.05
C LYS A 28 -7.95 24.12 1.36
N HIS A 29 -8.28 23.31 2.37
CA HIS A 29 -8.15 23.66 3.78
C HIS A 29 -7.17 22.71 4.48
N PRO A 30 -5.87 22.79 4.18
CA PRO A 30 -4.86 21.94 4.81
C PRO A 30 -4.82 22.18 6.32
N PRO A 31 -4.32 21.21 7.11
CA PRO A 31 -4.27 21.32 8.57
C PRO A 31 -3.48 22.55 9.02
N THR A 32 -3.93 23.17 10.11
CA THR A 32 -3.27 24.30 10.76
C THR A 32 -2.99 24.01 12.23
N VAL A 33 -2.01 24.69 12.82
CA VAL A 33 -1.64 24.53 14.23
C VAL A 33 -1.57 25.87 14.92
N SER A 34 -2.15 25.94 16.13
CA SER A 34 -1.96 27.03 17.09
C SER A 34 -1.12 26.52 18.26
N THR A 35 -0.06 27.25 18.62
CA THR A 35 0.89 26.82 19.67
C THR A 35 0.69 27.54 21.01
N HIS A 36 -0.09 28.63 21.01
CA HIS A 36 -0.38 29.43 22.19
C HIS A 36 -1.84 29.87 22.25
N THR A 37 -2.32 30.15 23.45
CA THR A 37 -3.58 30.87 23.67
C THR A 37 -3.41 32.34 23.33
N THR A 38 -4.51 33.10 23.23
CA THR A 38 -4.51 34.56 23.06
C THR A 38 -3.70 35.28 24.12
N PHE A 39 -3.60 34.74 25.32
CA PHE A 39 -2.86 35.30 26.44
C PHE A 39 -1.41 34.76 26.57
N GLY A 40 -0.87 34.15 25.49
CA GLY A 40 0.53 33.69 25.41
C GLY A 40 0.85 32.41 26.18
N ARG A 41 -0.13 31.70 26.74
CA ARG A 41 0.11 30.41 27.40
C ARG A 41 0.36 29.34 26.35
N PRO A 42 1.40 28.48 26.49
CA PRO A 42 1.61 27.35 25.61
C PRO A 42 0.37 26.45 25.55
N ARG A 43 -0.13 26.20 24.35
CA ARG A 43 -1.26 25.31 24.10
C ARG A 43 -1.23 24.84 22.66
N THR A 44 -0.88 23.60 22.43
CA THR A 44 -0.92 23.00 21.12
C THR A 44 -2.36 22.63 20.73
N SER A 45 -2.86 23.18 19.64
CA SER A 45 -4.15 22.83 19.04
C SER A 45 -3.97 22.61 17.55
N LEU A 46 -4.26 21.41 17.08
CA LEU A 46 -4.25 21.01 15.66
C LEU A 46 -5.68 21.08 15.14
N HIS A 47 -5.86 21.73 14.00
CA HIS A 47 -7.13 21.83 13.30
C HIS A 47 -7.01 21.15 11.94
N THR A 48 -7.90 20.20 11.68
CA THR A 48 -8.07 19.53 10.38
C THR A 48 -9.41 19.94 9.78
N SER A 49 -9.52 19.91 8.46
CA SER A 49 -10.74 20.25 7.75
C SER A 49 -11.88 19.26 8.00
N HIS A 50 -13.11 19.68 7.76
CA HIS A 50 -14.29 18.83 7.83
C HIS A 50 -14.19 17.67 6.81
N GLY A 51 -13.77 17.96 5.57
CA GLY A 51 -13.59 16.93 4.54
C GLY A 51 -12.60 15.85 4.94
N TRP A 52 -11.46 16.21 5.56
CA TRP A 52 -10.52 15.22 6.11
C TRP A 52 -11.18 14.32 7.15
N GLN A 53 -11.92 14.91 8.10
CA GLN A 53 -12.58 14.17 9.17
C GLN A 53 -13.67 13.22 8.64
N GLU A 54 -14.51 13.68 7.72
CA GLU A 54 -15.59 12.85 7.16
C GLU A 54 -15.05 11.74 6.25
N LEU A 55 -14.01 12.00 5.44
CA LEU A 55 -13.35 10.95 4.67
C LEU A 55 -12.72 9.88 5.58
N GLN A 56 -12.15 10.28 6.71
CA GLN A 56 -11.64 9.32 7.71
C GLN A 56 -12.77 8.48 8.31
N ARG A 57 -13.90 9.11 8.71
CA ARG A 57 -15.09 8.43 9.23
C ARG A 57 -15.65 7.42 8.22
N LEU A 58 -15.73 7.82 6.94
CA LEU A 58 -16.21 6.95 5.86
C LEU A 58 -15.31 5.73 5.66
N GLY A 59 -14.00 5.91 5.65
CA GLY A 59 -13.03 4.80 5.56
C GLY A 59 -13.14 3.83 6.74
N ILE A 60 -13.29 4.34 7.96
CA ILE A 60 -13.51 3.54 9.18
C ILE A 60 -14.80 2.73 9.06
N ALA A 61 -15.93 3.37 8.76
CA ALA A 61 -17.23 2.69 8.61
C ALA A 61 -17.21 1.63 7.49
N ALA A 62 -16.48 1.88 6.40
CA ALA A 62 -16.26 0.92 5.33
C ALA A 62 -15.39 -0.28 5.73
N GLY A 63 -14.73 -0.22 6.89
CA GLY A 63 -13.90 -1.29 7.43
C GLY A 63 -12.54 -1.43 6.73
N VAL A 64 -11.96 -0.34 6.20
CA VAL A 64 -10.66 -0.40 5.50
C VAL A 64 -9.51 -0.88 6.40
N VAL A 65 -9.68 -0.84 7.72
CA VAL A 65 -8.79 -1.46 8.70
C VAL A 65 -9.41 -2.71 9.33
N ALA A 66 -10.69 -2.65 9.70
CA ALA A 66 -11.36 -3.67 10.51
C ALA A 66 -11.47 -5.07 9.87
N ILE A 67 -11.68 -5.14 8.55
CA ILE A 67 -11.98 -6.39 7.82
C ILE A 67 -11.09 -7.58 8.21
N PRO A 68 -9.76 -7.52 8.21
CA PRO A 68 -8.92 -8.68 8.51
C PRO A 68 -8.90 -9.08 10.00
N TYR A 69 -9.53 -8.28 10.85
CA TYR A 69 -9.65 -8.54 12.28
C TYR A 69 -11.03 -9.05 12.69
N GLU A 70 -12.02 -8.91 11.83
CA GLU A 70 -13.38 -9.43 12.00
C GLU A 70 -13.52 -10.86 11.47
N GLU A 71 -12.75 -11.21 10.44
CA GLU A 71 -12.87 -12.46 9.70
C GLU A 71 -11.55 -13.25 9.74
N ALA A 72 -11.54 -14.37 10.44
CA ALA A 72 -10.39 -15.27 10.49
C ALA A 72 -10.29 -16.12 9.21
N ASN A 73 -10.05 -15.50 8.06
CA ASN A 73 -9.85 -16.20 6.80
C ASN A 73 -8.80 -15.53 5.89
N ARG A 74 -8.11 -16.36 5.09
CA ARG A 74 -7.04 -15.91 4.17
C ARG A 74 -7.46 -14.89 3.12
N SER A 75 -8.75 -14.77 2.83
CA SER A 75 -9.30 -13.86 1.82
C SER A 75 -9.64 -12.48 2.42
N ALA A 76 -9.64 -12.34 3.74
CA ALA A 76 -9.96 -11.08 4.42
C ALA A 76 -9.02 -9.95 3.99
N ARG A 77 -7.70 -10.23 3.87
CA ARG A 77 -6.73 -9.26 3.35
C ARG A 77 -7.00 -8.87 1.90
N LEU A 78 -7.36 -9.81 1.03
CA LEU A 78 -7.74 -9.51 -0.35
C LEU A 78 -8.96 -8.58 -0.39
N ARG A 79 -10.02 -8.88 0.38
CA ARG A 79 -11.21 -8.04 0.50
C ARG A 79 -10.86 -6.63 0.98
N GLN A 80 -10.06 -6.52 2.03
CA GLN A 80 -9.57 -5.24 2.55
C GLN A 80 -8.85 -4.43 1.48
N PHE A 81 -7.83 -5.02 0.86
CA PHE A 81 -6.99 -4.30 -0.10
C PHE A 81 -7.68 -4.00 -1.43
N MET A 82 -8.69 -4.77 -1.84
CA MET A 82 -9.57 -4.39 -2.96
C MET A 82 -10.37 -3.11 -2.63
N LYS A 83 -10.91 -2.99 -1.41
CA LYS A 83 -11.57 -1.76 -0.97
C LYS A 83 -10.61 -0.58 -0.89
N ILE A 84 -9.41 -0.78 -0.35
CA ILE A 84 -8.34 0.23 -0.29
C ILE A 84 -7.96 0.70 -1.70
N HIS A 85 -7.79 -0.21 -2.64
CA HIS A 85 -7.47 0.11 -4.03
C HIS A 85 -8.52 1.03 -4.66
N LEU A 86 -9.80 0.72 -4.49
CA LEU A 86 -10.91 1.55 -4.98
C LEU A 86 -10.99 2.91 -4.28
N TRP A 87 -10.71 2.93 -2.97
CA TRP A 87 -10.83 4.10 -2.10
C TRP A 87 -9.72 5.12 -2.27
N THR A 88 -8.47 4.69 -2.50
CA THR A 88 -7.28 5.54 -2.42
C THR A 88 -7.38 6.80 -3.29
N GLY A 89 -7.89 6.70 -4.52
CA GLY A 89 -8.09 7.84 -5.41
C GLY A 89 -9.05 8.91 -4.88
N SER A 90 -9.91 8.54 -3.93
CA SER A 90 -10.96 9.38 -3.33
C SER A 90 -10.74 9.64 -1.82
N ALA A 91 -9.56 9.34 -1.29
CA ALA A 91 -9.32 9.31 0.15
C ALA A 91 -8.67 10.57 0.71
N ALA A 92 -8.32 11.57 -0.09
CA ALA A 92 -7.54 12.75 0.34
C ALA A 92 -6.43 12.40 1.36
N MET A 93 -5.80 11.24 1.20
CA MET A 93 -4.71 10.72 2.01
C MET A 93 -5.07 10.13 3.40
N VAL A 94 -6.35 9.95 3.76
CA VAL A 94 -6.73 9.24 5.00
C VAL A 94 -6.26 7.77 5.01
N MET A 95 -5.79 7.26 3.86
CA MET A 95 -5.15 5.94 3.79
C MET A 95 -3.81 5.87 4.53
N CYS A 96 -3.13 7.01 4.75
CA CYS A 96 -1.89 7.04 5.55
C CYS A 96 -2.15 6.67 7.02
N PRO A 97 -3.00 7.36 7.80
CA PRO A 97 -3.35 6.91 9.14
C PRO A 97 -3.97 5.51 9.15
N SER A 98 -4.78 5.12 8.15
CA SER A 98 -5.34 3.77 8.08
C SER A 98 -4.26 2.68 8.00
N SER A 99 -3.19 2.90 7.23
CA SER A 99 -2.08 1.95 7.11
C SER A 99 -1.29 1.78 8.41
N MET A 100 -1.03 2.89 9.12
CA MET A 100 -0.36 2.88 10.42
C MET A 100 -1.24 2.24 11.49
N THR A 101 -2.56 2.47 11.43
CA THR A 101 -3.56 1.85 12.31
C THR A 101 -3.59 0.33 12.14
N ASP A 102 -3.60 -0.16 10.89
CA ASP A 102 -3.54 -1.58 10.57
C ASP A 102 -2.24 -2.22 11.09
N GLY A 103 -1.11 -1.54 10.90
CA GLY A 103 0.18 -1.99 11.45
C GLY A 103 0.19 -2.04 12.98
N ALA A 104 -0.35 -1.03 13.66
CA ALA A 104 -0.46 -0.99 15.10
C ALA A 104 -1.40 -2.09 15.64
N ALA A 105 -2.56 -2.31 14.99
CA ALA A 105 -3.48 -3.37 15.33
C ALA A 105 -2.84 -4.77 15.20
N THR A 106 -2.10 -5.01 14.10
CA THR A 106 -1.34 -6.26 13.90
C THR A 106 -0.31 -6.47 15.03
N LEU A 107 0.43 -5.43 15.39
CA LEU A 107 1.43 -5.49 16.46
C LEU A 107 0.79 -5.80 17.81
N LEU A 108 -0.28 -5.09 18.18
CA LEU A 108 -0.99 -5.32 19.43
C LEU A 108 -1.63 -6.72 19.48
N ARG A 109 -2.26 -7.20 18.39
CA ARG A 109 -2.82 -8.56 18.28
C ARG A 109 -1.77 -9.62 18.60
N ARG A 110 -0.55 -9.46 18.05
CA ARG A 110 0.57 -10.38 18.30
C ARG A 110 0.95 -10.43 19.78
N HIS A 111 1.03 -9.28 20.45
CA HIS A 111 1.37 -9.24 21.87
C HIS A 111 0.24 -9.71 22.78
N LEU A 112 -1.01 -9.44 22.44
CA LEU A 112 -2.19 -9.90 23.17
C LEU A 112 -2.34 -11.43 23.12
N SER A 113 -1.90 -12.08 22.05
CA SER A 113 -1.85 -13.55 21.95
C SER A 113 -0.76 -14.19 22.81
N GLY A 114 0.19 -13.40 23.32
CA GLY A 114 1.29 -13.84 24.18
C GLY A 114 0.96 -13.75 25.67
N THR A 115 1.86 -14.31 26.50
CA THR A 115 1.69 -14.39 27.97
C THR A 115 2.52 -13.36 28.74
N LYS A 116 3.33 -12.54 28.09
CA LYS A 116 4.34 -11.68 28.73
C LYS A 116 3.86 -10.30 29.20
N LEU A 117 2.59 -9.95 28.98
CA LEU A 117 2.05 -8.65 29.37
C LEU A 117 1.62 -8.65 30.84
N THR A 118 1.86 -7.54 31.56
CA THR A 118 1.22 -7.30 32.85
C THR A 118 -0.29 -7.15 32.66
N GLU A 119 -1.08 -7.34 33.72
CA GLU A 119 -2.53 -7.20 33.67
C GLU A 119 -2.95 -5.81 33.20
N GLN A 120 -2.34 -4.76 33.74
CA GLN A 120 -2.57 -3.37 33.33
C GLN A 120 -2.24 -3.13 31.86
N GLN A 121 -1.08 -3.62 31.40
CA GLN A 121 -0.65 -3.48 30.02
C GLN A 121 -1.59 -4.24 29.06
N ARG A 122 -2.03 -5.45 29.45
CA ARG A 122 -3.01 -6.24 28.71
C ARG A 122 -4.34 -5.50 28.56
N SER A 123 -4.84 -4.90 29.64
CA SER A 123 -6.09 -4.11 29.62
C SER A 123 -5.98 -2.92 28.65
N VAL A 124 -4.90 -2.14 28.74
CA VAL A 124 -4.65 -0.99 27.85
C VAL A 124 -4.53 -1.41 26.39
N PHE A 125 -3.77 -2.45 26.09
CA PHE A 125 -3.58 -2.93 24.73
C PHE A 125 -4.85 -3.57 24.16
N THR A 126 -5.68 -4.22 24.97
CA THR A 126 -6.97 -4.76 24.56
C THR A 126 -7.93 -3.64 24.15
N GLU A 127 -8.03 -2.58 24.97
CA GLU A 127 -8.87 -1.43 24.64
C GLU A 127 -8.38 -0.69 23.41
N ALA A 128 -7.08 -0.45 23.28
CA ALA A 128 -6.49 0.16 22.09
C ALA A 128 -6.76 -0.69 20.83
N TYR A 129 -6.54 -2.01 20.90
CA TYR A 129 -6.83 -2.93 19.80
C TYR A 129 -8.30 -2.90 19.40
N ARG A 130 -9.23 -2.97 20.35
CA ARG A 130 -10.67 -2.87 20.11
C ARG A 130 -11.03 -1.61 19.33
N ARG A 131 -10.47 -0.47 19.72
CA ARG A 131 -10.72 0.82 19.07
C ARG A 131 -10.05 0.94 17.70
N LEU A 132 -8.82 0.46 17.54
CA LEU A 132 -8.11 0.48 16.25
C LEU A 132 -8.80 -0.36 15.18
N THR A 133 -9.55 -1.40 15.60
CA THR A 133 -10.25 -2.33 14.71
C THR A 133 -11.77 -2.10 14.67
N SER A 134 -12.27 -1.01 15.27
CA SER A 134 -13.69 -0.66 15.26
C SER A 134 -14.12 -0.10 13.91
N ARG A 135 -15.35 -0.40 13.51
CA ARG A 135 -16.05 0.26 12.38
C ARG A 135 -16.90 1.45 12.81
N ASP A 136 -17.11 1.63 14.10
CA ASP A 136 -17.84 2.78 14.61
C ASP A 136 -16.94 4.01 14.64
N PRO A 137 -17.17 5.02 13.78
CA PRO A 137 -16.33 6.21 13.74
C PRO A 137 -16.35 7.05 15.02
N SER A 138 -17.34 6.84 15.91
CA SER A 138 -17.42 7.54 17.19
C SER A 138 -16.47 6.95 18.24
N GLU A 139 -16.11 5.67 18.10
CA GLU A 139 -15.24 4.95 19.02
C GLU A 139 -13.86 4.61 18.44
N ALA A 140 -13.76 4.53 17.10
CA ALA A 140 -12.57 4.11 16.42
C ALA A 140 -11.39 5.06 16.66
N TRP A 141 -10.21 4.47 16.78
CA TRP A 141 -8.95 5.19 16.85
C TRP A 141 -8.13 5.03 15.57
N THR A 142 -7.30 6.04 15.32
CA THR A 142 -6.19 5.93 14.38
C THR A 142 -4.85 5.96 15.13
N SER A 143 -3.81 5.48 14.48
CA SER A 143 -2.45 5.45 15.00
C SER A 143 -1.50 6.28 14.14
N GLY A 144 -0.65 7.05 14.80
CA GLY A 144 0.60 7.55 14.22
C GLY A 144 1.70 6.51 14.28
N GLN A 145 2.76 6.70 13.46
CA GLN A 145 3.98 5.90 13.49
C GLN A 145 5.18 6.86 13.38
N TRP A 146 5.87 7.11 14.50
CA TRP A 146 6.86 8.18 14.58
C TRP A 146 8.27 7.64 14.82
N MET A 147 8.94 7.30 13.71
CA MET A 147 10.27 6.70 13.74
C MET A 147 11.37 7.69 13.35
N THR A 148 11.07 8.63 12.43
CA THR A 148 12.06 9.54 11.83
C THR A 148 12.43 10.69 12.78
N GLU A 149 13.72 10.95 12.87
CA GLU A 149 14.31 12.10 13.57
C GLU A 149 15.15 12.95 12.61
N ARG A 150 15.75 14.05 13.10
CA ARG A 150 16.66 14.90 12.29
C ARG A 150 17.89 14.14 11.85
N SER A 151 18.41 13.28 12.71
CA SER A 151 19.58 12.45 12.48
C SER A 151 19.37 11.32 11.47
N GLY A 152 18.11 10.93 11.18
CA GLY A 152 17.84 9.89 10.19
C GLY A 152 16.42 9.34 10.19
N GLY A 153 16.04 8.79 9.04
CA GLY A 153 14.77 8.08 8.83
C GLY A 153 14.96 6.72 8.18
N SER A 154 15.89 6.62 7.22
CA SER A 154 16.24 5.34 6.56
C SER A 154 16.99 4.38 7.49
N ASP A 155 17.72 4.89 8.46
CA ASP A 155 18.36 4.16 9.56
C ASP A 155 17.91 4.76 10.89
N VAL A 156 17.12 4.01 11.64
CA VAL A 156 16.55 4.44 12.93
C VAL A 156 17.41 4.05 14.13
N ARG A 157 18.55 3.38 13.93
CA ARG A 157 19.40 2.91 15.03
C ARG A 157 20.00 4.04 15.86
N ASN A 158 20.21 5.19 15.23
CA ASN A 158 20.76 6.39 15.85
C ASN A 158 19.66 7.34 16.38
N THR A 159 18.49 6.81 16.76
CA THR A 159 17.42 7.56 17.39
C THR A 159 17.95 8.26 18.67
N GLU A 160 17.72 9.58 18.78
CA GLU A 160 18.15 10.42 19.91
C GLU A 160 17.08 10.52 21.00
N THR A 161 15.81 10.28 20.66
CA THR A 161 14.71 10.23 21.65
C THR A 161 14.99 9.17 22.70
N VAL A 162 14.85 9.55 23.97
CA VAL A 162 15.14 8.69 25.14
C VAL A 162 13.86 8.36 25.89
N ALA A 163 13.77 7.12 26.36
CA ALA A 163 12.71 6.65 27.27
C ALA A 163 13.31 6.34 28.64
N THR A 164 12.74 6.96 29.69
CA THR A 164 13.12 6.77 31.09
C THR A 164 12.00 6.07 31.83
N PHE A 165 12.33 4.99 32.54
CA PHE A 165 11.37 4.29 33.39
C PHE A 165 11.09 5.12 34.65
N VAL A 166 9.81 5.44 34.91
CA VAL A 166 9.37 6.27 36.05
C VAL A 166 8.58 5.50 37.10
N GLY A 167 8.44 4.19 36.91
CA GLY A 167 7.74 3.29 37.87
C GLY A 167 6.30 3.01 37.48
N HIS A 168 5.82 1.85 37.94
CA HIS A 168 4.45 1.41 37.68
C HIS A 168 3.41 2.26 38.42
N ASP A 169 3.79 2.87 39.54
CA ASP A 169 2.92 3.68 40.39
C ASP A 169 2.89 5.18 40.00
N ALA A 170 3.47 5.53 38.86
CA ALA A 170 3.57 6.92 38.39
C ALA A 170 2.22 7.60 38.10
N GLY A 171 1.10 6.86 38.18
CA GLY A 171 -0.27 7.37 38.09
C GLY A 171 -0.62 8.00 36.74
N GLY A 172 -1.79 8.63 36.68
CA GLY A 172 -2.32 9.32 35.49
C GLY A 172 -3.17 8.43 34.59
N LYS A 173 -4.05 9.09 33.83
CA LYS A 173 -4.96 8.43 32.88
C LYS A 173 -4.87 9.11 31.52
N ASP A 174 -5.09 8.34 30.46
CA ASP A 174 -5.30 8.89 29.13
C ASP A 174 -6.68 9.59 29.03
N ALA A 175 -6.97 10.17 27.86
CA ALA A 175 -8.23 10.86 27.62
C ALA A 175 -9.48 9.96 27.68
N HIS A 176 -9.30 8.64 27.70
CA HIS A 176 -10.37 7.64 27.74
C HIS A 176 -10.42 6.88 29.07
N GLY A 177 -9.66 7.34 30.06
CA GLY A 177 -9.66 6.79 31.41
C GLY A 177 -8.74 5.59 31.64
N MET A 178 -7.99 5.15 30.62
CA MET A 178 -7.03 4.08 30.76
C MET A 178 -5.74 4.57 31.46
N PRO A 179 -5.08 3.73 32.29
CA PRO A 179 -3.86 4.14 32.99
C PRO A 179 -2.73 4.46 32.00
N LEU A 180 -1.94 5.49 32.32
CA LEU A 180 -0.75 5.86 31.56
C LEU A 180 0.40 4.88 31.84
N GLY A 181 1.25 4.67 30.84
CA GLY A 181 2.39 3.76 30.93
C GLY A 181 3.49 4.24 31.89
N PRO A 182 4.39 3.32 32.31
CA PRO A 182 5.45 3.61 33.29
C PRO A 182 6.72 4.22 32.69
N TRP A 183 6.67 4.67 31.44
CA TRP A 183 7.82 5.28 30.77
C TRP A 183 7.54 6.73 30.39
N ASN A 184 8.52 7.61 30.58
CA ASN A 184 8.53 8.97 30.05
C ASN A 184 9.43 9.00 28.81
N ILE A 185 8.92 9.53 27.72
CA ILE A 185 9.66 9.68 26.46
C ILE A 185 9.92 11.17 26.24
N SER A 186 11.18 11.50 25.97
CA SER A 186 11.64 12.86 25.67
C SER A 186 12.55 12.87 24.46
N GLY A 187 12.35 13.83 23.56
CA GLY A 187 13.11 13.96 22.33
C GLY A 187 12.39 14.72 21.24
N PHE A 188 12.80 14.50 19.99
CA PHE A 188 12.28 15.23 18.85
C PHE A 188 11.98 14.30 17.67
N LYS A 189 10.77 14.39 17.13
CA LYS A 189 10.36 13.64 15.93
C LYS A 189 10.21 14.58 14.74
N TRP A 190 10.70 14.16 13.54
CA TRP A 190 10.89 15.04 12.39
C TRP A 190 9.80 14.95 11.33
N PHE A 191 9.27 13.76 11.05
CA PHE A 191 8.16 13.50 10.14
C PHE A 191 7.11 12.65 10.86
N SER A 192 6.20 13.31 11.58
CA SER A 192 5.13 12.63 12.33
C SER A 192 3.81 12.84 11.63
N SER A 193 3.46 11.91 10.74
CA SER A 193 2.17 11.92 10.06
C SER A 193 1.05 11.42 10.97
N ALA A 194 -0.20 11.76 10.63
CA ALA A 194 -1.38 11.49 11.43
C ALA A 194 -1.26 12.02 12.87
N THR A 195 -0.84 13.28 12.99
CA THR A 195 -0.65 13.96 14.28
C THR A 195 -1.97 14.18 15.02
N ASP A 196 -3.10 14.06 14.33
CA ASP A 196 -4.47 14.08 14.85
C ASP A 196 -4.92 12.74 15.46
N SER A 197 -4.16 11.66 15.30
CA SER A 197 -4.46 10.31 15.82
C SER A 197 -4.62 10.28 17.34
N GLN A 198 -5.27 9.23 17.84
CA GLN A 198 -5.49 9.02 19.28
C GLN A 198 -4.29 8.39 19.98
N MET A 199 -3.46 7.66 19.24
CA MET A 199 -2.23 7.05 19.74
C MET A 199 -1.12 7.07 18.71
N ALA A 200 0.10 6.73 19.12
CA ALA A 200 1.21 6.48 18.21
C ALA A 200 2.05 5.28 18.67
N VAL A 201 2.67 4.62 17.70
CA VAL A 201 3.80 3.72 17.93
C VAL A 201 5.07 4.48 17.58
N LEU A 202 6.06 4.49 18.47
CA LEU A 202 7.31 5.21 18.28
C LEU A 202 8.51 4.45 18.82
N LEU A 203 9.71 4.87 18.42
CA LEU A 203 10.98 4.34 18.89
C LEU A 203 11.65 5.35 19.84
N ALA A 204 12.26 4.83 20.90
CA ALA A 204 13.11 5.58 21.81
C ALA A 204 14.24 4.70 22.36
N GLN A 205 15.37 5.31 22.75
CA GLN A 205 16.48 4.63 23.43
C GLN A 205 16.14 4.38 24.88
N THR A 206 16.43 3.18 25.36
CA THR A 206 16.45 2.82 26.78
C THR A 206 17.87 2.47 27.20
N GLY A 207 18.08 2.14 28.47
CA GLY A 207 19.36 1.63 28.96
C GLY A 207 19.84 0.33 28.30
N LYS A 208 18.95 -0.39 27.61
CA LYS A 208 19.25 -1.65 26.89
C LYS A 208 19.21 -1.50 25.36
N GLY A 209 18.98 -0.31 24.85
CA GLY A 209 18.99 -0.01 23.43
C GLY A 209 17.65 0.44 22.88
N LEU A 210 17.57 0.52 21.55
CA LEU A 210 16.41 1.03 20.83
C LEU A 210 15.17 0.15 21.05
N SER A 211 14.10 0.73 21.57
CA SER A 211 12.90 0.05 22.03
C SER A 211 11.64 0.66 21.41
N ALA A 212 10.56 -0.13 21.27
CA ALA A 212 9.31 0.31 20.71
C ALA A 212 8.29 0.62 21.83
N PHE A 213 7.50 1.68 21.62
CA PHE A 213 6.55 2.15 22.60
C PHE A 213 5.17 2.42 21.98
N TYR A 214 4.13 2.10 22.75
CA TYR A 214 2.75 2.57 22.60
C TYR A 214 2.57 3.81 23.44
N ALA A 215 2.06 4.89 22.87
CA ALA A 215 1.76 6.10 23.61
C ALA A 215 0.42 6.72 23.18
N PRO A 216 -0.51 6.99 24.11
CA PRO A 216 -1.71 7.77 23.82
C PRO A 216 -1.34 9.22 23.55
N MET A 217 -2.03 9.87 22.59
CA MET A 217 -1.76 11.27 22.24
C MET A 217 -2.22 12.26 23.28
N ARG A 218 -3.26 11.93 24.04
CA ARG A 218 -3.88 12.82 25.00
C ARG A 218 -4.01 12.14 26.35
N ARG A 219 -3.94 12.95 27.39
CA ARG A 219 -4.11 12.53 28.78
C ARG A 219 -5.10 13.44 29.51
N THR A 220 -5.66 12.94 30.56
CA THR A 220 -6.40 13.74 31.54
C THR A 220 -5.38 14.59 32.34
N SER A 221 -5.64 15.87 32.49
CA SER A 221 -4.79 16.78 33.28
C SER A 221 -4.70 16.32 34.74
N THR A 222 -3.70 16.81 35.46
CA THR A 222 -3.45 16.42 36.85
C THR A 222 -4.58 16.82 37.82
N ASP A 223 -5.36 17.84 37.46
CA ASP A 223 -6.55 18.24 38.22
C ASP A 223 -7.81 17.42 37.85
N GLY A 224 -7.72 16.50 36.89
CA GLY A 224 -8.80 15.64 36.42
C GLY A 224 -9.91 16.34 35.60
N LYS A 225 -9.79 17.64 35.32
CA LYS A 225 -10.87 18.45 34.75
C LYS A 225 -10.80 18.63 33.23
N THR A 226 -9.63 18.54 32.66
CA THR A 226 -9.41 18.81 31.20
C THR A 226 -8.62 17.69 30.55
N VAL A 227 -8.71 17.64 29.20
CA VAL A 227 -7.88 16.77 28.37
C VAL A 227 -6.80 17.63 27.74
N GLU A 228 -5.56 17.19 27.85
CA GLU A 228 -4.37 17.85 27.30
C GLU A 228 -3.53 16.90 26.44
N MET A 229 -2.56 17.42 25.72
CA MET A 229 -1.58 16.60 25.01
C MET A 229 -0.70 15.85 26.02
N ASN A 230 -0.41 14.58 25.75
CA ASN A 230 0.40 13.73 26.61
C ASN A 230 1.91 14.02 26.44
N GLY A 231 2.36 15.18 26.92
CA GLY A 231 3.78 15.58 26.79
C GLY A 231 4.24 15.79 25.33
N VAL A 232 3.32 16.17 24.43
CA VAL A 232 3.62 16.39 23.01
C VAL A 232 3.35 17.84 22.65
N SER A 233 4.32 18.49 22.00
CA SER A 233 4.17 19.82 21.43
C SER A 233 4.43 19.79 19.93
N ILE A 234 3.50 20.31 19.13
CA ILE A 234 3.66 20.48 17.70
C ILE A 234 4.44 21.77 17.45
N GLN A 235 5.65 21.67 16.87
CA GLN A 235 6.47 22.82 16.54
C GLN A 235 6.03 23.51 15.26
N ARG A 236 5.79 22.72 14.23
CA ARG A 236 5.22 23.16 12.96
C ARG A 236 4.69 21.99 12.14
N LEU A 237 3.85 22.29 11.17
CA LEU A 237 3.45 21.35 10.11
C LEU A 237 4.39 21.46 8.91
N LYS A 238 4.61 20.34 8.22
CA LYS A 238 5.49 20.28 7.04
C LYS A 238 4.81 20.85 5.80
N PRO A 239 5.37 21.82 5.09
CA PRO A 239 4.96 22.16 3.74
C PRO A 239 5.37 21.01 2.80
N LYS A 240 4.41 20.44 2.07
CA LYS A 240 4.61 19.22 1.28
C LYS A 240 4.14 19.44 -0.17
N LEU A 241 4.78 18.74 -1.13
CA LEU A 241 4.36 18.73 -2.53
C LEU A 241 2.92 18.20 -2.65
N GLY A 242 2.68 17.01 -2.11
CA GLY A 242 1.38 16.34 -2.07
C GLY A 242 0.98 15.97 -0.64
N THR A 243 -0.07 15.17 -0.49
CA THR A 243 -0.59 14.74 0.82
C THR A 243 -0.96 15.96 1.71
N ARG A 244 -1.52 17.01 1.11
CA ARG A 244 -1.70 18.32 1.76
C ARG A 244 -2.68 18.25 2.92
N ALA A 245 -3.74 17.46 2.79
CA ALA A 245 -4.75 17.27 3.84
C ALA A 245 -4.24 16.49 5.07
N LEU A 246 -3.18 15.70 4.92
CA LEU A 246 -2.61 14.90 5.99
C LEU A 246 -1.77 15.76 6.94
N PRO A 247 -2.09 15.88 8.24
CA PRO A 247 -1.23 16.56 9.20
C PRO A 247 0.07 15.79 9.39
N THR A 248 1.20 16.42 9.05
CA THR A 248 2.55 15.88 9.25
C THR A 248 3.38 16.92 9.96
N ALA A 249 3.85 16.61 11.17
CA ALA A 249 4.42 17.56 12.10
C ALA A 249 5.88 17.27 12.48
N GLU A 250 6.54 18.31 12.97
CA GLU A 250 7.70 18.22 13.83
C GLU A 250 7.24 18.29 15.29
N LEU A 251 7.63 17.29 16.08
CA LEU A 251 7.17 17.13 17.45
C LEU A 251 8.31 17.23 18.45
N VAL A 252 8.10 17.98 19.51
CA VAL A 252 8.88 17.86 20.75
C VAL A 252 8.10 16.97 21.71
N LEU A 253 8.77 15.96 22.24
CA LEU A 253 8.28 15.07 23.27
C LEU A 253 8.96 15.46 24.58
N ASP A 254 8.16 15.79 25.58
CA ASP A 254 8.62 16.17 26.90
C ASP A 254 7.81 15.43 27.98
N GLY A 255 8.33 14.28 28.39
CA GLY A 255 7.69 13.38 29.33
C GLY A 255 6.41 12.71 28.79
N MET A 256 6.38 12.37 27.51
CA MET A 256 5.26 11.61 26.93
C MET A 256 5.15 10.23 27.60
N ARG A 257 4.06 9.99 28.28
CA ARG A 257 3.82 8.71 28.99
C ARG A 257 3.49 7.59 28.01
N ALA A 258 4.18 6.45 28.16
CA ALA A 258 4.11 5.34 27.22
C ALA A 258 4.27 3.97 27.87
N TYR A 259 3.83 2.92 27.16
CA TYR A 259 4.09 1.52 27.47
C TYR A 259 5.14 0.96 26.51
N LEU A 260 6.09 0.21 27.02
CA LEU A 260 7.03 -0.58 26.24
C LEU A 260 6.26 -1.67 25.49
N ILE A 261 6.55 -1.86 24.19
CA ILE A 261 6.05 -2.98 23.38
C ILE A 261 7.19 -3.99 23.20
N GLY A 262 6.96 -5.23 23.59
CA GLY A 262 7.99 -6.28 23.52
C GLY A 262 9.05 -6.13 24.61
N GLN A 263 10.32 -6.28 24.24
CA GLN A 263 11.46 -6.19 25.15
C GLN A 263 12.31 -4.95 24.86
N GLU A 264 12.94 -4.41 25.89
CA GLU A 264 13.92 -3.34 25.72
C GLU A 264 15.06 -3.80 24.79
N GLY A 265 15.48 -2.92 23.86
CA GLY A 265 16.52 -3.20 22.87
C GLY A 265 16.02 -3.94 21.61
N GLU A 266 14.77 -4.42 21.58
CA GLU A 266 14.21 -5.14 20.42
C GLU A 266 13.30 -4.26 19.52
N GLY A 267 13.39 -2.94 19.62
CA GLY A 267 12.47 -2.02 18.92
C GLY A 267 12.40 -2.22 17.41
N VAL A 268 13.52 -2.44 16.72
CA VAL A 268 13.55 -2.70 15.27
C VAL A 268 12.80 -3.99 14.91
N LYS A 269 12.94 -5.02 15.73
CA LYS A 269 12.22 -6.30 15.54
C LYS A 269 10.71 -6.10 15.68
N GLU A 270 10.29 -5.33 16.68
CA GLU A 270 8.87 -5.05 16.92
C GLU A 270 8.24 -4.27 15.77
N ILE A 271 8.86 -3.18 15.33
CA ILE A 271 8.31 -2.37 14.23
C ILE A 271 8.36 -3.06 12.87
N SER A 272 9.14 -4.14 12.70
CA SER A 272 9.19 -4.88 11.43
C SER A 272 7.83 -5.44 11.02
N ALA A 273 6.99 -5.81 11.98
CA ALA A 273 5.63 -6.26 11.73
C ALA A 273 4.77 -5.14 11.12
N ILE A 274 4.89 -3.92 11.67
CA ILE A 274 4.21 -2.73 11.14
C ILE A 274 4.69 -2.44 9.72
N LEU A 275 6.02 -2.38 9.51
CA LEU A 275 6.61 -2.03 8.21
C LEU A 275 6.19 -2.98 7.09
N ASN A 276 5.98 -4.26 7.36
CA ASN A 276 5.48 -5.19 6.36
C ASN A 276 4.05 -4.84 5.91
N ILE A 277 3.16 -4.49 6.83
CA ILE A 277 1.78 -4.09 6.54
C ILE A 277 1.76 -2.76 5.78
N THR A 278 2.47 -1.74 6.28
CA THR A 278 2.46 -0.39 5.68
C THR A 278 3.10 -0.37 4.29
N ARG A 279 4.07 -1.24 4.01
CA ARG A 279 4.64 -1.43 2.66
C ARG A 279 3.63 -2.02 1.68
N VAL A 280 2.80 -2.97 2.10
CA VAL A 280 1.71 -3.52 1.26
C VAL A 280 0.65 -2.44 1.01
N HIS A 281 0.26 -1.67 2.04
CA HIS A 281 -0.62 -0.51 1.88
C HIS A 281 -0.07 0.51 0.88
N THR A 282 1.23 0.81 0.95
CA THR A 282 1.91 1.72 0.03
C THR A 282 1.85 1.21 -1.41
N ALA A 283 2.11 -0.09 -1.63
CA ALA A 283 2.04 -0.70 -2.95
C ALA A 283 0.63 -0.63 -3.55
N ILE A 284 -0.38 -1.07 -2.80
CA ILE A 284 -1.76 -1.11 -3.28
C ILE A 284 -2.37 0.31 -3.39
N GLY A 285 -2.01 1.22 -2.47
CA GLY A 285 -2.39 2.62 -2.56
C GLY A 285 -1.86 3.29 -3.84
N ALA A 286 -0.60 3.04 -4.17
CA ALA A 286 0.00 3.53 -5.42
C ALA A 286 -0.76 3.00 -6.65
N LEU A 287 -1.10 1.71 -6.67
CA LEU A 287 -1.92 1.11 -7.73
C LEU A 287 -3.34 1.70 -7.78
N GLY A 288 -3.91 2.07 -6.64
CA GLY A 288 -5.22 2.73 -6.56
C GLY A 288 -5.23 4.12 -7.21
N TYR A 289 -4.20 4.93 -6.98
CA TYR A 289 -4.01 6.20 -7.67
C TYR A 289 -3.87 5.99 -9.18
N TRP A 290 -3.00 5.06 -9.59
CA TRP A 290 -2.76 4.79 -11.01
C TRP A 290 -4.01 4.26 -11.72
N GLY A 291 -4.74 3.33 -11.09
CA GLY A 291 -6.00 2.80 -11.63
C GLY A 291 -7.05 3.89 -11.84
N ARG A 292 -7.15 4.87 -10.94
CA ARG A 292 -8.03 6.03 -11.09
C ARG A 292 -7.58 6.91 -12.26
N GLY A 293 -6.29 7.19 -12.39
CA GLY A 293 -5.73 7.97 -13.51
C GLY A 293 -6.04 7.32 -14.85
N LEU A 294 -5.81 5.98 -14.97
CA LEU A 294 -6.16 5.23 -16.18
C LEU A 294 -7.67 5.24 -16.49
N ALA A 295 -8.52 5.15 -15.48
CA ALA A 295 -9.97 5.22 -15.68
C ALA A 295 -10.39 6.57 -16.25
N ILE A 296 -9.81 7.67 -15.75
CA ILE A 296 -10.03 9.03 -16.26
C ILE A 296 -9.54 9.15 -17.71
N SER A 297 -8.30 8.69 -18.02
CA SER A 297 -7.73 8.73 -19.37
C SER A 297 -8.60 7.95 -20.38
N ARG A 298 -9.10 6.77 -19.99
CA ARG A 298 -10.01 5.95 -20.80
C ARG A 298 -11.34 6.63 -21.07
N ALA A 299 -11.92 7.25 -20.05
CA ALA A 299 -13.17 8.03 -20.20
C ALA A 299 -12.97 9.22 -21.12
N TYR A 300 -11.88 9.96 -20.95
CA TYR A 300 -11.52 11.11 -21.78
C TYR A 300 -11.33 10.72 -23.25
N ALA A 301 -10.65 9.60 -23.54
CA ALA A 301 -10.46 9.09 -24.89
C ALA A 301 -11.78 8.87 -25.66
N ARG A 302 -12.84 8.50 -24.94
CA ARG A 302 -14.17 8.19 -25.50
C ARG A 302 -15.04 9.43 -25.76
N VAL A 303 -14.67 10.58 -25.20
CA VAL A 303 -15.49 11.79 -25.33
C VAL A 303 -14.74 12.94 -26.03
N ARG A 304 -13.40 12.98 -25.93
CA ARG A 304 -12.59 14.07 -26.49
C ARG A 304 -12.39 13.90 -27.99
N LYS A 305 -12.77 14.92 -28.76
CA LYS A 305 -12.50 15.03 -30.19
C LYS A 305 -11.29 15.90 -30.46
N VAL A 306 -10.40 15.41 -31.34
CA VAL A 306 -9.24 16.14 -31.86
C VAL A 306 -9.23 15.96 -33.37
N GLN A 307 -9.10 17.04 -34.15
CA GLN A 307 -9.13 17.02 -35.60
C GLN A 307 -10.37 16.29 -36.18
N GLY A 308 -11.52 16.46 -35.52
CA GLY A 308 -12.80 15.88 -35.93
C GLY A 308 -13.05 14.44 -35.53
N SER A 309 -12.08 13.73 -34.93
CA SER A 309 -12.20 12.33 -34.49
C SER A 309 -12.02 12.19 -32.99
N LEU A 310 -12.65 11.18 -32.37
CA LEU A 310 -12.42 10.81 -30.98
C LEU A 310 -10.98 10.31 -30.77
N LEU A 311 -10.38 10.59 -29.61
CA LEU A 311 -9.03 10.11 -29.28
C LEU A 311 -8.93 8.58 -29.27
N GLU A 312 -10.00 7.88 -28.94
CA GLU A 312 -10.06 6.41 -29.01
C GLU A 312 -9.90 5.83 -30.43
N HIS A 313 -9.96 6.67 -31.46
CA HIS A 313 -9.70 6.29 -32.85
C HIS A 313 -8.29 6.71 -33.32
N ASN A 314 -7.50 7.38 -32.47
CA ASN A 314 -6.13 7.75 -32.78
C ASN A 314 -5.18 6.59 -32.42
N PRO A 315 -4.53 5.91 -33.40
CA PRO A 315 -3.73 4.72 -33.11
C PRO A 315 -2.53 4.99 -32.19
N ALA A 316 -1.88 6.14 -32.31
CA ALA A 316 -0.72 6.49 -31.47
C ALA A 316 -1.15 6.71 -30.02
N TYR A 317 -2.27 7.40 -29.80
CA TYR A 317 -2.85 7.61 -28.47
C TYR A 317 -3.26 6.29 -27.82
N VAL A 318 -3.99 5.44 -28.57
CA VAL A 318 -4.44 4.12 -28.09
C VAL A 318 -3.27 3.22 -27.74
N ARG A 319 -2.20 3.24 -28.54
CA ARG A 319 -0.97 2.48 -28.27
C ARG A 319 -0.31 2.92 -26.96
N ALA A 320 -0.13 4.22 -26.74
CA ALA A 320 0.43 4.75 -25.49
C ALA A 320 -0.41 4.33 -24.26
N LEU A 321 -1.74 4.43 -24.39
CA LEU A 321 -2.66 4.01 -23.33
C LEU A 321 -2.62 2.48 -23.10
N ALA A 322 -2.41 1.68 -24.16
CA ALA A 322 -2.25 0.22 -24.06
C ALA A 322 -0.95 -0.15 -23.34
N ASP A 323 0.16 0.54 -23.64
CA ASP A 323 1.45 0.31 -22.98
C ASP A 323 1.37 0.67 -21.49
N ASN A 324 0.74 1.78 -21.14
CA ASN A 324 0.48 2.16 -19.73
C ASN A 324 -0.43 1.13 -19.03
N SER A 325 -1.46 0.62 -19.71
CA SER A 325 -2.38 -0.41 -19.20
C SER A 325 -1.70 -1.76 -18.99
N LEU A 326 -0.75 -2.15 -19.86
CA LEU A 326 0.09 -3.35 -19.68
C LEU A 326 0.93 -3.27 -18.42
N GLN A 327 1.62 -2.13 -18.23
CA GLN A 327 2.42 -1.91 -17.02
C GLN A 327 1.55 -1.98 -15.77
N TYR A 328 0.39 -1.34 -15.79
CA TYR A 328 -0.56 -1.40 -14.69
C TYR A 328 -1.02 -2.83 -14.38
N ALA A 329 -1.38 -3.62 -15.40
CA ALA A 329 -1.82 -5.01 -15.23
C ALA A 329 -0.75 -5.87 -14.56
N ALA A 330 0.52 -5.78 -15.00
CA ALA A 330 1.63 -6.52 -14.41
C ALA A 330 1.85 -6.18 -12.93
N HIS A 331 1.79 -4.89 -12.59
CA HIS A 331 1.96 -4.42 -11.23
C HIS A 331 0.75 -4.77 -10.33
N MET A 332 -0.48 -4.77 -10.88
CA MET A 332 -1.69 -5.23 -10.19
C MET A 332 -1.58 -6.71 -9.80
N HIS A 333 -1.21 -7.58 -10.74
CA HIS A 333 -1.02 -9.00 -10.44
C HIS A 333 0.05 -9.20 -9.35
N PHE A 334 1.17 -8.50 -9.44
CA PHE A 334 2.24 -8.56 -8.44
C PHE A 334 1.78 -8.06 -7.07
N GLY A 335 1.16 -6.90 -7.01
CA GLY A 335 0.69 -6.28 -5.77
C GLY A 335 -0.34 -7.17 -5.06
N PHE A 336 -1.36 -7.65 -5.77
CA PHE A 336 -2.38 -8.51 -5.18
C PHE A 336 -1.89 -9.92 -4.88
N PHE A 337 -0.88 -10.44 -5.58
CA PHE A 337 -0.19 -11.66 -5.17
C PHE A 337 0.50 -11.46 -3.81
N THR A 338 1.15 -10.33 -3.58
CA THR A 338 1.75 -10.00 -2.28
C THR A 338 0.69 -9.93 -1.17
N VAL A 339 -0.49 -9.36 -1.46
CA VAL A 339 -1.64 -9.35 -0.52
C VAL A 339 -2.13 -10.77 -0.22
N LEU A 340 -2.24 -11.62 -1.24
CA LEU A 340 -2.62 -13.03 -1.05
C LEU A 340 -1.65 -13.76 -0.12
N LEU A 341 -0.34 -13.58 -0.33
CA LEU A 341 0.70 -14.16 0.53
C LEU A 341 0.55 -13.67 1.98
N LEU A 342 0.27 -12.38 2.18
CA LEU A 342 0.03 -11.82 3.51
C LEU A 342 -1.16 -12.51 4.20
N GLY A 343 -2.28 -12.66 3.51
CA GLY A 343 -3.47 -13.33 4.05
C GLY A 343 -3.22 -14.80 4.41
N ILE A 344 -2.44 -15.53 3.61
CA ILE A 344 -2.06 -16.93 3.89
C ILE A 344 -1.16 -17.02 5.13
N VAL A 345 -0.22 -16.10 5.28
CA VAL A 345 0.71 -16.09 6.42
C VAL A 345 0.02 -15.72 7.73
N GLU A 346 -0.94 -14.81 7.69
CA GLU A 346 -1.70 -14.40 8.87
C GLU A 346 -2.75 -15.43 9.32
N GLU A 347 -3.34 -16.18 8.37
CA GLU A 347 -4.39 -17.18 8.63
C GLU A 347 -4.02 -18.56 8.05
N PRO A 348 -2.97 -19.22 8.60
CA PRO A 348 -2.43 -20.46 8.06
C PRO A 348 -3.39 -21.65 8.15
N THR A 349 -4.24 -21.70 9.16
CA THR A 349 -5.27 -22.75 9.32
C THR A 349 -6.29 -22.73 8.21
N SER A 350 -6.79 -21.56 7.86
CA SER A 350 -7.72 -21.34 6.74
C SER A 350 -7.14 -21.77 5.39
N PHE A 351 -5.81 -21.72 5.22
CA PHE A 351 -5.13 -22.23 4.02
C PHE A 351 -5.10 -23.77 3.99
N GLN A 352 -4.87 -24.42 5.13
CA GLN A 352 -4.82 -25.90 5.25
C GLN A 352 -6.20 -26.54 5.09
N ASP A 353 -7.25 -25.97 5.68
CA ASP A 353 -8.61 -26.51 5.62
C ASP A 353 -9.21 -26.48 4.21
N SER A 354 -8.81 -25.54 3.37
CA SER A 354 -9.22 -25.49 1.96
C SER A 354 -8.66 -26.64 1.10
N THR A 355 -7.82 -27.52 1.67
CA THR A 355 -7.30 -28.72 0.99
C THR A 355 -8.30 -29.87 1.00
N LYS A 356 -9.31 -29.82 1.88
CA LYS A 356 -10.30 -30.88 2.07
C LYS A 356 -11.56 -30.56 1.26
N GLY A 357 -11.60 -30.98 -0.01
CA GLY A 357 -12.90 -31.10 -0.72
C GLY A 357 -13.21 -30.16 -1.89
N VAL A 358 -12.24 -29.43 -2.46
CA VAL A 358 -12.50 -28.64 -3.68
C VAL A 358 -11.62 -29.14 -4.82
N SER A 359 -12.28 -29.48 -5.94
CA SER A 359 -11.67 -29.79 -7.24
C SER A 359 -10.58 -28.77 -7.60
N ALA A 360 -9.44 -29.29 -8.01
CA ALA A 360 -8.15 -28.62 -8.16
C ALA A 360 -8.13 -27.47 -9.18
N SER A 361 -8.45 -26.27 -8.73
CA SER A 361 -7.80 -25.10 -9.32
C SER A 361 -6.35 -25.09 -8.83
N PRO A 362 -5.34 -24.97 -9.68
CA PRO A 362 -3.95 -24.99 -9.26
C PRO A 362 -3.70 -23.82 -8.31
N ARG A 363 -3.23 -24.12 -7.10
CA ARG A 363 -2.94 -23.08 -6.09
C ARG A 363 -1.76 -22.24 -6.53
N LEU A 364 -1.83 -20.93 -6.26
CA LEU A 364 -0.70 -20.03 -6.53
C LEU A 364 0.53 -20.31 -5.67
N VAL A 365 0.39 -20.94 -4.51
CA VAL A 365 1.49 -21.40 -3.63
C VAL A 365 1.17 -22.77 -3.04
N SER A 366 2.19 -23.57 -2.81
CA SER A 366 2.06 -24.96 -2.35
C SER A 366 1.96 -25.10 -0.82
N SER A 367 2.50 -24.16 -0.05
CA SER A 367 2.53 -24.22 1.42
C SER A 367 2.59 -22.83 2.08
N VAL A 368 2.24 -22.80 3.38
CA VAL A 368 2.40 -21.59 4.23
C VAL A 368 3.87 -21.18 4.32
N ASN A 369 4.80 -22.12 4.41
CA ASN A 369 6.24 -21.82 4.47
C ASN A 369 6.74 -21.17 3.17
N GLN A 370 6.27 -21.65 2.02
CA GLN A 370 6.57 -21.03 0.74
C GLN A 370 5.97 -19.60 0.67
N ALA A 371 4.73 -19.42 1.11
CA ALA A 371 4.09 -18.11 1.19
C ALA A 371 4.87 -17.14 2.08
N GLN A 372 5.36 -17.59 3.24
CA GLN A 372 6.15 -16.77 4.16
C GLN A 372 7.49 -16.35 3.56
N ALA A 373 8.20 -17.27 2.89
CA ALA A 373 9.46 -16.98 2.21
C ALA A 373 9.27 -15.96 1.07
N LEU A 374 8.26 -16.17 0.23
CA LEU A 374 7.91 -15.25 -0.86
C LEU A 374 7.46 -13.89 -0.32
N LEU A 375 6.60 -13.83 0.68
CA LEU A 375 6.15 -12.56 1.28
C LEU A 375 7.34 -11.73 1.77
N ARG A 376 8.31 -12.37 2.46
CA ARG A 376 9.51 -11.67 2.96
C ARG A 376 10.37 -11.09 1.84
N LEU A 377 10.49 -11.78 0.71
CA LEU A 377 11.24 -11.34 -0.46
C LEU A 377 10.46 -10.28 -1.26
N LEU A 378 9.16 -10.51 -1.49
CA LEU A 378 8.38 -9.71 -2.45
C LEU A 378 7.82 -8.41 -1.88
N THR A 379 7.61 -8.29 -0.57
CA THR A 379 7.07 -7.06 0.06
C THR A 379 7.90 -5.80 -0.27
N PRO A 380 9.24 -5.77 -0.10
CA PRO A 380 10.03 -4.60 -0.47
C PRO A 380 10.01 -4.33 -1.98
N ILE A 381 9.93 -5.38 -2.81
CA ILE A 381 9.81 -5.24 -4.27
C ILE A 381 8.45 -4.62 -4.63
N ALA A 382 7.35 -5.12 -4.06
CA ALA A 382 6.00 -4.59 -4.28
C ALA A 382 5.93 -3.10 -3.94
N LYS A 383 6.40 -2.71 -2.74
CA LYS A 383 6.44 -1.31 -2.33
C LYS A 383 7.16 -0.44 -3.34
N CYS A 384 8.35 -0.81 -3.72
CA CYS A 384 9.20 -0.01 -4.59
C CYS A 384 8.67 0.03 -6.04
N LYS A 385 8.40 -1.15 -6.62
CA LYS A 385 8.01 -1.26 -8.03
C LYS A 385 6.64 -0.64 -8.30
N CYS A 386 5.63 -0.95 -7.47
CA CYS A 386 4.30 -0.39 -7.64
C CYS A 386 4.30 1.14 -7.47
N SER A 387 5.00 1.68 -6.46
CA SER A 387 5.03 3.13 -6.22
C SER A 387 5.71 3.90 -7.35
N ARG A 388 6.85 3.41 -7.85
CA ARG A 388 7.58 4.05 -8.94
C ARG A 388 6.86 3.97 -10.28
N ALA A 389 6.33 2.78 -10.60
CA ALA A 389 5.56 2.59 -11.83
C ALA A 389 4.29 3.44 -11.84
N ALA A 390 3.60 3.56 -10.70
CA ALA A 390 2.44 4.43 -10.56
C ALA A 390 2.80 5.91 -10.77
N ALA A 391 3.98 6.37 -10.33
CA ALA A 391 4.42 7.75 -10.58
C ALA A 391 4.60 8.01 -12.09
N SER A 392 5.24 7.09 -12.82
CA SER A 392 5.39 7.21 -14.27
C SER A 392 4.06 7.03 -15.00
N GLY A 393 3.25 6.03 -14.59
CA GLY A 393 1.96 5.76 -15.23
C GLY A 393 0.93 6.89 -15.03
N LEU A 394 0.96 7.58 -13.89
CA LEU A 394 0.13 8.78 -13.66
C LEU A 394 0.62 9.97 -14.46
N GLN A 395 1.93 10.11 -14.69
CA GLN A 395 2.48 11.11 -15.60
C GLN A 395 1.93 10.91 -17.03
N GLU A 396 1.94 9.67 -17.53
CA GLU A 396 1.32 9.32 -18.81
C GLU A 396 -0.19 9.64 -18.83
N CYS A 397 -0.89 9.42 -17.70
CA CYS A 397 -2.30 9.80 -17.60
C CYS A 397 -2.49 11.31 -17.67
N MET A 398 -1.64 12.12 -17.01
CA MET A 398 -1.69 13.58 -17.12
C MET A 398 -1.45 14.03 -18.56
N GLU A 399 -0.42 13.49 -19.22
CA GLU A 399 -0.09 13.81 -20.61
C GLU A 399 -1.23 13.44 -21.56
N SER A 400 -1.89 12.30 -21.34
CA SER A 400 -3.04 11.85 -22.14
C SER A 400 -4.24 12.81 -22.13
N LEU A 401 -4.37 13.65 -21.09
CA LEU A 401 -5.41 14.68 -20.97
C LEU A 401 -4.99 16.02 -21.59
N GLY A 402 -3.71 16.16 -21.98
CA GLY A 402 -3.15 17.44 -22.45
C GLY A 402 -3.11 18.48 -21.33
N GLY A 403 -3.32 19.76 -21.65
CA GLY A 403 -3.23 20.86 -20.68
C GLY A 403 -4.14 20.68 -19.45
N VAL A 404 -5.29 20.06 -19.61
CA VAL A 404 -6.22 19.78 -18.50
C VAL A 404 -5.58 18.87 -17.45
N GLY A 405 -4.75 17.91 -17.86
CA GLY A 405 -4.05 17.01 -16.93
C GLY A 405 -3.03 17.68 -16.00
N PHE A 406 -2.69 18.96 -16.27
CA PHE A 406 -1.75 19.73 -15.46
C PHE A 406 -2.44 20.66 -14.45
N LEU A 407 -3.78 20.81 -14.54
CA LEU A 407 -4.55 21.68 -13.67
C LEU A 407 -4.82 21.00 -12.31
N GLU A 408 -4.76 21.78 -11.23
CA GLU A 408 -5.02 21.34 -9.86
C GLU A 408 -6.36 21.82 -9.29
N ASP A 409 -7.09 22.65 -10.02
CA ASP A 409 -8.39 23.21 -9.62
C ASP A 409 -9.60 22.35 -10.05
N GLU A 410 -9.34 21.24 -10.74
CA GLU A 410 -10.38 20.29 -11.12
C GLU A 410 -10.80 19.43 -9.92
N GLN A 411 -12.07 19.44 -9.61
CA GLN A 411 -12.62 18.79 -8.43
C GLN A 411 -12.67 17.25 -8.59
N GLU A 412 -13.21 16.76 -9.72
CA GLU A 412 -13.52 15.33 -9.88
C GLU A 412 -12.39 14.52 -10.53
N PHE A 413 -11.72 15.11 -11.52
CA PHE A 413 -10.78 14.40 -12.40
C PHE A 413 -9.32 14.88 -12.24
N ASN A 414 -8.96 15.37 -11.06
CA ASN A 414 -7.65 15.93 -10.77
C ASN A 414 -6.56 14.86 -10.75
N VAL A 415 -6.00 14.52 -11.92
CA VAL A 415 -4.91 13.54 -12.06
C VAL A 415 -3.60 14.12 -11.50
N ALA A 416 -3.39 15.44 -11.59
CA ALA A 416 -2.23 16.11 -11.00
C ALA A 416 -2.15 15.87 -9.48
N ARG A 417 -3.28 15.97 -8.76
CA ARG A 417 -3.35 15.60 -7.33
C ARG A 417 -2.98 14.15 -7.09
N LEU A 418 -3.53 13.21 -7.87
CA LEU A 418 -3.22 11.78 -7.74
C LEU A 418 -1.71 11.52 -7.91
N TRP A 419 -1.08 12.20 -8.87
CA TRP A 419 0.34 12.10 -9.15
C TRP A 419 1.20 12.63 -8.01
N ARG A 420 0.95 13.86 -7.51
CA ARG A 420 1.75 14.45 -6.43
C ARG A 420 1.58 13.73 -5.10
N ASP A 421 0.38 13.19 -4.81
CA ASP A 421 0.13 12.39 -3.62
C ASP A 421 0.86 11.05 -3.69
N ASN A 422 0.85 10.39 -4.86
CA ASN A 422 1.58 9.15 -5.07
C ASN A 422 3.10 9.32 -4.92
N PHE A 423 3.65 10.51 -5.10
CA PHE A 423 5.09 10.73 -4.90
C PHE A 423 5.55 10.43 -3.47
N ALA A 424 4.71 10.63 -2.46
CA ALA A 424 5.00 10.22 -1.11
C ALA A 424 5.25 8.70 -1.00
N ASN A 425 4.51 7.90 -1.77
CA ASN A 425 4.66 6.44 -1.80
C ASN A 425 6.05 5.98 -2.30
N VAL A 426 6.74 6.77 -3.12
CA VAL A 426 8.11 6.47 -3.56
C VAL A 426 9.13 6.68 -2.42
N ILE A 427 8.84 7.59 -1.48
CA ILE A 427 9.77 8.07 -0.47
C ILE A 427 9.61 7.32 0.86
N TRP A 428 8.42 7.36 1.46
CA TRP A 428 8.17 6.76 2.77
C TRP A 428 8.22 5.23 2.76
N GLU A 429 8.27 4.60 3.94
CA GLU A 429 8.43 3.14 4.12
C GLU A 429 9.73 2.58 3.49
N GLY A 430 10.66 3.45 3.16
CA GLY A 430 11.95 3.17 2.56
C GLY A 430 12.05 3.57 1.09
N THR A 431 13.12 4.30 0.75
CA THR A 431 13.45 4.64 -0.64
C THR A 431 13.83 3.41 -1.45
N THR A 432 14.02 3.57 -2.75
CA THR A 432 14.40 2.47 -3.65
C THR A 432 15.68 1.76 -3.17
N GLU A 433 16.68 2.51 -2.76
CA GLU A 433 17.95 1.97 -2.27
C GLU A 433 17.81 1.21 -0.96
N VAL A 434 16.94 1.70 -0.05
CA VAL A 434 16.62 1.01 1.21
C VAL A 434 15.92 -0.31 0.93
N MET A 435 14.98 -0.34 -0.02
CA MET A 435 14.29 -1.58 -0.43
C MET A 435 15.25 -2.56 -1.12
N ALA A 436 16.12 -2.07 -1.99
CA ALA A 436 17.14 -2.89 -2.64
C ALA A 436 18.12 -3.50 -1.62
N ALA A 437 18.57 -2.71 -0.65
CA ALA A 437 19.43 -3.20 0.44
C ALA A 437 18.70 -4.22 1.33
N ASP A 438 17.39 -4.05 1.56
CA ASP A 438 16.58 -5.03 2.29
C ASP A 438 16.50 -6.37 1.54
N ILE A 439 16.31 -6.36 0.21
CA ILE A 439 16.31 -7.56 -0.63
C ILE A 439 17.65 -8.30 -0.53
N VAL A 440 18.78 -7.59 -0.64
CA VAL A 440 20.11 -8.19 -0.51
C VAL A 440 20.29 -8.80 0.88
N ARG A 441 19.85 -8.10 1.93
CA ARG A 441 19.88 -8.64 3.32
C ARG A 441 19.03 -9.90 3.46
N VAL A 442 17.88 -9.98 2.79
CA VAL A 442 17.02 -11.19 2.78
C VAL A 442 17.73 -12.35 2.09
N LEU A 443 18.29 -12.12 0.92
CA LEU A 443 18.93 -13.15 0.09
C LEU A 443 20.28 -13.64 0.65
N ARG A 444 20.98 -12.81 1.45
CA ARG A 444 22.28 -13.10 2.06
C ARG A 444 22.22 -13.30 3.57
N GLY A 445 21.05 -13.19 4.17
CA GLY A 445 20.83 -13.41 5.59
C GLY A 445 20.73 -14.90 5.96
N ARG A 446 20.49 -15.17 7.24
CA ARG A 446 20.44 -16.51 7.82
C ARG A 446 19.51 -17.48 7.08
N ASP A 447 18.36 -17.01 6.62
CA ASP A 447 17.36 -17.82 5.91
C ASP A 447 17.42 -17.63 4.38
N GLY A 448 18.48 -16.98 3.85
CA GLY A 448 18.60 -16.59 2.46
C GLY A 448 18.49 -17.77 1.48
N GLU A 449 19.19 -18.87 1.75
CA GLU A 449 19.13 -20.07 0.92
C GLU A 449 17.73 -20.70 0.88
N LYS A 450 17.03 -20.74 2.02
CA LYS A 450 15.66 -21.24 2.10
C LYS A 450 14.70 -20.36 1.27
N ILE A 451 14.88 -19.03 1.33
CA ILE A 451 14.05 -18.08 0.59
C ILE A 451 14.33 -18.20 -0.91
N GLN A 452 15.60 -18.32 -1.32
CA GLN A 452 15.98 -18.54 -2.71
C GLN A 452 15.39 -19.86 -3.24
N SER A 453 15.56 -20.96 -2.49
CA SER A 453 15.00 -22.27 -2.83
C SER A 453 13.47 -22.20 -2.99
N ALA A 454 12.77 -21.61 -2.03
CA ALA A 454 11.31 -21.46 -2.10
C ALA A 454 10.86 -20.63 -3.33
N PHE A 455 11.62 -19.60 -3.69
CA PHE A 455 11.37 -18.78 -4.87
C PHE A 455 11.50 -19.58 -6.18
N PHE A 456 12.61 -20.30 -6.38
CA PHE A 456 12.82 -21.06 -7.61
C PHE A 456 11.89 -22.27 -7.71
N VAL A 457 11.60 -22.94 -6.60
CA VAL A 457 10.59 -24.00 -6.55
C VAL A 457 9.23 -23.45 -6.95
N TRP A 458 8.84 -22.29 -6.43
CA TRP A 458 7.59 -21.63 -6.81
C TRP A 458 7.54 -21.32 -8.32
N VAL A 459 8.59 -20.74 -8.90
CA VAL A 459 8.66 -20.47 -10.33
C VAL A 459 8.48 -21.75 -11.14
N SER A 460 9.24 -22.81 -10.81
CA SER A 460 9.14 -24.11 -11.49
C SER A 460 7.74 -24.71 -11.39
N GLU A 461 7.15 -24.78 -10.21
CA GLU A 461 5.80 -25.29 -9.97
C GLU A 461 4.74 -24.55 -10.82
N ARG A 462 4.88 -23.23 -10.96
CA ARG A 462 3.96 -22.42 -11.77
C ARG A 462 4.15 -22.66 -13.28
N LEU A 463 5.40 -22.72 -13.75
CA LEU A 463 5.70 -23.03 -15.16
C LEU A 463 5.19 -24.43 -15.53
N ASP A 464 5.37 -25.43 -14.65
CA ASP A 464 4.89 -26.80 -14.89
C ASP A 464 3.36 -26.87 -14.91
N ALA A 465 2.70 -26.14 -13.99
CA ALA A 465 1.24 -26.04 -14.01
C ALA A 465 0.72 -25.41 -15.31
N CYS A 466 1.41 -24.38 -15.84
CA CYS A 466 1.06 -23.75 -17.12
C CYS A 466 1.33 -24.68 -18.30
N ARG A 467 2.45 -25.42 -18.32
CA ARG A 467 2.75 -26.45 -19.36
C ARG A 467 1.64 -27.50 -19.41
N ASN A 468 1.23 -28.01 -18.26
CA ASN A 468 0.16 -29.02 -18.17
C ASN A 468 -1.21 -28.51 -18.59
N ALA A 469 -1.50 -27.22 -18.35
CA ALA A 469 -2.73 -26.59 -18.82
C ALA A 469 -2.68 -26.25 -20.31
N SER A 470 -1.48 -26.10 -20.90
CA SER A 470 -1.27 -25.62 -22.27
C SER A 470 -1.34 -26.69 -23.36
N ASN A 471 -1.60 -27.97 -23.05
CA ASN A 471 -1.81 -29.01 -24.09
C ASN A 471 -2.87 -28.62 -25.14
N ASN A 472 -3.55 -27.48 -24.97
CA ASN A 472 -4.53 -26.88 -25.88
C ASN A 472 -4.28 -25.38 -26.21
N LEU A 473 -3.11 -24.78 -25.85
CA LEU A 473 -2.92 -23.34 -25.92
C LEU A 473 -1.69 -22.97 -26.78
N LYS A 474 -1.87 -22.86 -28.10
CA LYS A 474 -0.86 -22.31 -29.02
C LYS A 474 -0.44 -20.90 -28.54
N GLY A 475 0.86 -20.64 -28.40
CA GLY A 475 1.46 -19.34 -28.08
C GLY A 475 2.00 -19.18 -26.65
N LEU A 476 1.73 -20.12 -25.71
CA LEU A 476 2.26 -20.03 -24.35
C LEU A 476 3.69 -20.62 -24.21
N ASP A 477 4.11 -21.54 -25.08
CA ASP A 477 5.43 -22.21 -24.96
C ASP A 477 6.59 -21.21 -25.04
N GLY A 478 6.53 -20.23 -25.94
CA GLY A 478 7.55 -19.18 -26.04
C GLY A 478 7.63 -18.29 -24.80
N ILE A 479 6.48 -18.03 -24.17
CA ILE A 479 6.37 -17.26 -22.92
C ILE A 479 6.99 -18.05 -21.77
N VAL A 480 6.66 -19.36 -21.65
CA VAL A 480 7.23 -20.26 -20.64
C VAL A 480 8.74 -20.33 -20.77
N GLN A 481 9.27 -20.51 -22.00
CA GLN A 481 10.72 -20.54 -22.27
C GLN A 481 11.40 -19.23 -21.89
N ALA A 482 10.79 -18.09 -22.19
CA ALA A 482 11.35 -16.78 -21.87
C ALA A 482 11.43 -16.55 -20.35
N ILE A 483 10.42 -16.96 -19.58
CA ILE A 483 10.44 -16.87 -18.11
C ILE A 483 11.49 -17.82 -17.52
N ASP A 484 11.58 -19.05 -18.03
CA ASP A 484 12.55 -20.04 -17.59
C ASP A 484 13.99 -19.55 -17.82
N ALA A 485 14.27 -18.97 -18.99
CA ALA A 485 15.55 -18.34 -19.30
C ALA A 485 15.88 -17.17 -18.34
N GLN A 486 14.92 -16.28 -18.06
CA GLN A 486 15.11 -15.18 -17.11
C GLN A 486 15.34 -15.69 -15.68
N SER A 487 14.63 -16.74 -15.28
CA SER A 487 14.81 -17.38 -13.97
C SER A 487 16.19 -18.04 -13.84
N THR A 488 16.66 -18.70 -14.88
CA THR A 488 18.00 -19.29 -14.96
C THR A 488 19.08 -18.20 -14.91
N GLU A 489 18.93 -17.13 -15.68
CA GLU A 489 19.84 -15.99 -15.61
C GLU A 489 19.91 -15.37 -14.22
N LEU A 490 18.76 -15.22 -13.55
CA LEU A 490 18.70 -14.72 -12.17
C LEU A 490 19.50 -15.63 -11.23
N LYS A 491 19.33 -16.93 -11.34
CA LYS A 491 20.02 -17.92 -10.50
C LYS A 491 21.53 -17.95 -10.75
N GLU A 492 21.94 -18.01 -12.04
CA GLU A 492 23.33 -18.28 -12.41
C GLU A 492 24.19 -17.01 -12.48
N LYS A 493 23.63 -15.87 -12.85
CA LYS A 493 24.39 -14.64 -12.99
C LYS A 493 24.24 -13.70 -11.80
N TRP A 494 23.00 -13.48 -11.32
CA TRP A 494 22.77 -12.52 -10.26
C TRP A 494 23.06 -13.08 -8.87
N LEU A 495 22.54 -14.27 -8.55
CA LEU A 495 22.71 -14.81 -7.21
C LEU A 495 24.09 -15.41 -6.93
N CYS A 496 24.97 -15.47 -7.93
CA CYS A 496 26.39 -15.81 -7.74
C CYS A 496 27.24 -14.61 -7.29
N LEU A 497 26.75 -13.37 -7.46
CA LEU A 497 27.46 -12.17 -7.07
C LEU A 497 27.62 -12.07 -5.54
N SER A 498 28.68 -11.39 -5.09
CA SER A 498 28.88 -11.07 -3.66
C SER A 498 27.78 -10.16 -3.13
N ALA A 499 27.68 -10.04 -1.80
CA ALA A 499 26.72 -9.13 -1.18
C ALA A 499 26.99 -7.65 -1.53
N GLU A 500 28.25 -7.29 -1.77
CA GLU A 500 28.66 -5.93 -2.15
C GLU A 500 28.25 -5.63 -3.59
N GLU A 501 28.52 -6.51 -4.52
CA GLU A 501 28.10 -6.40 -5.92
C GLU A 501 26.56 -6.35 -6.03
N LEU A 502 25.84 -7.19 -5.28
CA LEU A 502 24.39 -7.14 -5.24
C LEU A 502 23.84 -5.82 -4.69
N ARG A 503 24.51 -5.19 -3.71
CA ARG A 503 24.11 -3.86 -3.23
C ARG A 503 24.32 -2.79 -4.28
N TYR A 504 25.45 -2.84 -5.00
CA TYR A 504 25.73 -1.90 -6.10
C TYR A 504 24.69 -2.02 -7.21
N HIS A 505 24.30 -3.24 -7.56
CA HIS A 505 23.31 -3.53 -8.61
C HIS A 505 21.89 -3.72 -8.04
N GLY A 506 21.58 -3.21 -6.88
CA GLY A 506 20.34 -3.51 -6.16
C GLY A 506 19.04 -3.20 -6.92
N ARG A 507 19.03 -2.13 -7.72
CA ARG A 507 17.87 -1.79 -8.57
C ARG A 507 17.67 -2.81 -9.69
N GLN A 508 18.76 -3.25 -10.33
CA GLN A 508 18.73 -4.23 -11.42
C GLN A 508 18.29 -5.61 -10.88
N LEU A 509 18.82 -6.04 -9.71
CA LEU A 509 18.37 -7.25 -9.05
C LEU A 509 16.87 -7.21 -8.74
N MET A 510 16.39 -6.11 -8.19
CA MET A 510 14.96 -5.90 -7.92
C MET A 510 14.13 -5.99 -9.20
N GLU A 511 14.61 -5.39 -10.30
CA GLU A 511 13.97 -5.45 -11.60
C GLU A 511 13.89 -6.89 -12.12
N ALA A 512 15.00 -7.64 -12.05
CA ALA A 512 15.05 -9.03 -12.51
C ALA A 512 14.07 -9.93 -11.74
N LEU A 513 14.05 -9.82 -10.39
CA LEU A 513 13.10 -10.54 -9.55
C LEU A 513 11.65 -10.16 -9.89
N PHE A 514 11.36 -8.88 -10.04
CA PHE A 514 10.02 -8.40 -10.37
C PHE A 514 9.56 -8.90 -11.74
N ARG A 515 10.41 -8.84 -12.77
CA ARG A 515 10.07 -9.29 -14.12
C ARG A 515 9.71 -10.77 -14.18
N VAL A 516 10.46 -11.63 -13.50
CA VAL A 516 10.16 -13.06 -13.41
C VAL A 516 8.82 -13.29 -12.74
N VAL A 517 8.58 -12.70 -11.57
CA VAL A 517 7.32 -12.91 -10.84
C VAL A 517 6.12 -12.37 -11.61
N ALA A 518 6.20 -11.15 -12.14
CA ALA A 518 5.11 -10.57 -12.92
C ALA A 518 4.84 -11.37 -14.20
N GLY A 519 5.89 -11.87 -14.86
CA GLY A 519 5.79 -12.77 -16.02
C GLY A 519 5.04 -14.06 -15.68
N VAL A 520 5.43 -14.73 -14.58
CA VAL A 520 4.74 -15.92 -14.08
C VAL A 520 3.25 -15.65 -13.80
N LEU A 521 2.93 -14.55 -13.15
CA LEU A 521 1.54 -14.22 -12.79
C LEU A 521 0.69 -13.86 -14.01
N LEU A 522 1.25 -13.19 -15.00
CA LEU A 522 0.56 -12.89 -16.27
C LEU A 522 0.36 -14.17 -17.09
N LEU A 523 1.36 -15.06 -17.15
CA LEU A 523 1.24 -16.37 -17.79
C LEU A 523 0.16 -17.23 -17.10
N ASP A 524 0.16 -17.27 -15.79
CA ASP A 524 -0.83 -17.99 -14.99
C ASP A 524 -2.26 -17.50 -15.29
N ASN A 525 -2.46 -16.17 -15.34
CA ASN A 525 -3.72 -15.57 -15.72
C ASN A 525 -4.15 -15.93 -17.17
N ALA A 526 -3.19 -16.01 -18.10
CA ALA A 526 -3.44 -16.39 -19.49
C ALA A 526 -3.77 -17.90 -19.63
N SER A 527 -3.21 -18.75 -18.78
CA SER A 527 -3.42 -20.20 -18.78
C SER A 527 -4.76 -20.62 -18.18
N MET A 528 -5.34 -19.81 -17.29
CA MET A 528 -6.66 -20.05 -16.73
C MET A 528 -7.73 -19.82 -17.81
N GLY A 529 -8.01 -20.87 -18.61
CA GLY A 529 -9.02 -20.84 -19.67
C GLY A 529 -10.44 -20.68 -19.13
N GLY A 530 -11.15 -19.66 -19.62
CA GLY A 530 -12.56 -19.36 -19.36
C GLY A 530 -12.83 -17.89 -19.64
N GLN A 531 -14.02 -17.54 -20.12
CA GLN A 531 -14.49 -16.16 -20.10
C GLN A 531 -14.52 -15.71 -18.64
N ASP A 532 -13.50 -14.98 -18.27
CA ASP A 532 -13.44 -14.39 -16.96
C ASP A 532 -14.44 -13.21 -16.92
N LYS A 533 -15.00 -12.96 -15.73
CA LYS A 533 -15.93 -11.86 -15.50
C LYS A 533 -15.29 -10.46 -15.69
N SER A 534 -13.98 -10.39 -15.93
CA SER A 534 -13.25 -9.15 -16.25
C SER A 534 -13.53 -8.63 -17.67
N GLY A 535 -14.13 -9.45 -18.53
CA GLY A 535 -14.38 -9.11 -19.92
C GLY A 535 -13.12 -9.11 -20.80
N GLN A 536 -11.95 -9.50 -20.29
CA GLN A 536 -10.75 -9.67 -21.11
C GLN A 536 -10.81 -10.98 -21.88
N THR A 537 -10.55 -10.92 -23.18
CA THR A 537 -10.44 -12.12 -23.99
C THR A 537 -9.14 -12.87 -23.66
N LYS A 538 -9.09 -14.15 -24.00
CA LYS A 538 -7.92 -14.99 -23.84
C LYS A 538 -6.72 -14.45 -24.64
N GLU A 539 -6.99 -13.97 -25.82
CA GLU A 539 -6.01 -13.36 -26.72
C GLU A 539 -5.35 -12.14 -26.07
N VAL A 540 -6.12 -11.28 -25.43
CA VAL A 540 -5.60 -10.11 -24.66
C VAL A 540 -4.70 -10.56 -23.52
N LYS A 541 -5.08 -11.60 -22.76
CA LYS A 541 -4.25 -12.12 -21.67
C LYS A 541 -2.92 -12.70 -22.14
N ILE A 542 -2.95 -13.46 -23.23
CA ILE A 542 -1.73 -13.99 -23.87
C ILE A 542 -0.83 -12.84 -24.36
N GLU A 543 -1.42 -11.85 -25.01
CA GLU A 543 -0.69 -10.69 -25.53
C GLU A 543 -0.07 -9.85 -24.41
N LEU A 544 -0.75 -9.66 -23.27
CA LEU A 544 -0.18 -9.00 -22.10
C LEU A 544 1.07 -9.74 -21.60
N ALA A 545 1.01 -11.06 -21.47
CA ALA A 545 2.15 -11.86 -21.04
C ALA A 545 3.31 -11.82 -22.06
N ASN A 546 2.98 -11.90 -23.34
CA ASN A 546 3.98 -11.84 -24.43
C ASN A 546 4.70 -10.47 -24.47
N ARG A 547 3.97 -9.36 -24.46
CA ARG A 547 4.54 -8.00 -24.46
C ARG A 547 5.34 -7.69 -23.19
N TRP A 548 4.96 -8.27 -22.07
CA TRP A 548 5.73 -8.12 -20.83
C TRP A 548 7.13 -8.68 -20.93
N LEU A 549 7.28 -9.85 -21.54
CA LEU A 549 8.56 -10.53 -21.72
C LEU A 549 9.36 -10.00 -22.89
N ASN A 550 8.68 -9.60 -23.97
CA ASN A 550 9.25 -9.11 -25.22
C ASN A 550 8.79 -7.65 -25.46
N PRO A 551 9.36 -6.67 -24.73
CA PRO A 551 9.00 -5.26 -24.94
C PRO A 551 9.29 -4.86 -26.40
N ARG A 552 8.33 -4.23 -27.06
CA ARG A 552 8.41 -3.79 -28.46
C ARG A 552 9.62 -2.88 -28.79
N ASN A 553 10.27 -2.33 -27.77
CA ASN A 553 11.43 -1.43 -27.89
C ASN A 553 12.78 -2.13 -27.65
N ALA A 554 12.79 -3.44 -27.39
CA ALA A 554 14.01 -4.21 -27.17
C ALA A 554 14.59 -4.70 -28.51
N SER A 555 15.29 -3.81 -29.23
CA SER A 555 16.25 -4.13 -30.30
C SER A 555 15.75 -4.99 -31.47
N GLY A 556 15.07 -4.38 -32.44
CA GLY A 556 14.86 -4.88 -33.78
C GLY A 556 14.58 -3.73 -34.73
N PRO A 557 14.86 -3.83 -36.06
CA PRO A 557 14.39 -2.84 -37.01
C PRO A 557 12.88 -2.68 -36.84
N LEU A 558 12.43 -1.42 -36.73
CA LEU A 558 11.00 -1.07 -36.66
C LEU A 558 10.31 -1.74 -37.85
N ASP A 559 9.49 -2.77 -37.61
CA ASP A 559 8.52 -3.19 -38.61
C ASP A 559 7.47 -2.07 -38.68
N CYS A 560 7.71 -1.17 -39.63
CA CYS A 560 6.91 0.05 -39.82
C CYS A 560 5.51 -0.23 -40.41
N LYS A 561 5.17 -1.49 -40.67
CA LYS A 561 3.85 -1.84 -41.18
C LYS A 561 2.83 -1.83 -40.05
N LEU A 562 1.82 -0.97 -40.16
CA LEU A 562 0.66 -1.00 -39.31
C LEU A 562 -0.14 -2.27 -39.62
N HIS A 563 0.04 -3.29 -38.80
CA HIS A 563 -0.79 -4.49 -38.88
C HIS A 563 -2.13 -4.27 -38.18
N ALA A 564 -3.23 -4.60 -38.81
CA ALA A 564 -4.59 -4.39 -38.28
C ALA A 564 -4.82 -5.16 -36.96
N GLU A 565 -4.24 -6.34 -36.82
CA GLU A 565 -4.40 -7.21 -35.65
C GLU A 565 -3.75 -6.66 -34.36
N PRO A 566 -2.50 -6.17 -34.35
CA PRO A 566 -1.92 -5.49 -33.20
C PRO A 566 -2.66 -4.22 -32.77
N ALA A 567 -3.23 -3.47 -33.71
CA ALA A 567 -4.00 -2.27 -33.42
C ALA A 567 -5.34 -2.59 -32.75
N ALA A 568 -5.98 -3.70 -33.11
CA ALA A 568 -7.20 -4.18 -32.44
C ALA A 568 -6.92 -4.61 -30.99
N LEU A 569 -5.82 -5.34 -30.76
CA LEU A 569 -5.39 -5.74 -29.41
C LEU A 569 -4.98 -4.54 -28.55
N ASP A 570 -4.31 -3.53 -29.13
CA ASP A 570 -4.01 -2.28 -28.43
C ASP A 570 -5.30 -1.61 -27.94
N ARG A 571 -6.35 -1.59 -28.78
CA ARG A 571 -7.64 -1.01 -28.39
C ARG A 571 -8.30 -1.78 -27.23
N GLU A 572 -8.28 -3.11 -27.26
CA GLU A 572 -8.84 -3.92 -26.16
C GLU A 572 -8.04 -3.76 -24.86
N ILE A 573 -6.72 -3.72 -24.93
CA ILE A 573 -5.84 -3.49 -23.78
C ILE A 573 -6.05 -2.08 -23.21
N ALA A 574 -6.12 -1.07 -24.09
CA ALA A 574 -6.28 0.33 -23.69
C ALA A 574 -7.63 0.62 -23.07
N LEU A 575 -8.72 0.21 -23.74
CA LEU A 575 -10.08 0.66 -23.46
C LEU A 575 -10.95 -0.41 -22.77
N GLY A 576 -10.51 -1.67 -22.75
CA GLY A 576 -11.31 -2.83 -22.37
C GLY A 576 -12.22 -3.31 -23.51
N SER A 577 -12.73 -4.53 -23.40
CA SER A 577 -13.72 -5.07 -24.34
C SER A 577 -14.98 -4.19 -24.35
N VAL A 578 -15.39 -3.79 -25.55
CA VAL A 578 -16.63 -3.05 -25.74
C VAL A 578 -17.80 -4.04 -25.55
N HIS A 579 -18.17 -4.31 -24.29
CA HIS A 579 -19.54 -4.77 -24.07
C HIS A 579 -20.45 -3.59 -24.41
N SER A 580 -21.27 -3.75 -25.42
CA SER A 580 -22.38 -2.86 -25.74
C SER A 580 -23.21 -2.63 -24.48
N SER A 581 -22.84 -1.62 -23.69
CA SER A 581 -23.63 -1.16 -22.57
C SER A 581 -24.83 -0.40 -23.12
N SER A 582 -25.86 -1.14 -23.54
CA SER A 582 -27.22 -0.64 -23.63
C SER A 582 -27.72 -0.32 -22.22
N GLY A 583 -27.21 0.76 -21.59
CA GLY A 583 -27.61 1.06 -20.22
C GLY A 583 -26.88 2.19 -19.52
N LEU A 584 -26.11 3.00 -20.22
CA LEU A 584 -25.67 4.27 -19.63
C LEU A 584 -26.82 5.27 -19.64
N PRO A 585 -27.19 5.87 -18.49
CA PRO A 585 -28.17 6.97 -18.51
C PRO A 585 -27.61 8.08 -19.41
N LYS A 586 -28.45 8.55 -20.33
CA LYS A 586 -28.17 9.74 -21.15
C LYS A 586 -28.11 10.96 -20.23
N HIS A 587 -27.00 11.15 -19.56
CA HIS A 587 -26.73 12.45 -18.97
C HIS A 587 -26.45 13.45 -20.10
N LYS A 588 -27.29 14.48 -20.15
CA LYS A 588 -27.15 15.63 -21.04
C LYS A 588 -25.72 16.17 -20.89
N SER A 589 -25.03 16.31 -22.01
CA SER A 589 -23.74 16.98 -22.14
C SER A 589 -23.76 18.34 -21.47
N MET A 590 -23.03 18.48 -20.38
CA MET A 590 -22.45 19.75 -19.95
C MET A 590 -20.93 19.64 -20.14
N LEU A 591 -20.49 19.89 -21.33
CA LEU A 591 -19.15 20.31 -21.73
C LEU A 591 -19.28 21.07 -23.04
#